data_4d61ef241bd3e6851e1056221629a7e0
#
_entry.id   4d61ef241bd3e6851e1056221629a7e0
#
_cell.length_a   1.000
_cell.length_b   1.000
_cell.length_c   1.000
_cell.angle_alpha   90.00
_cell.angle_beta   90.00
_cell.angle_gamma   90.00
#
_symmetry.space_group_name_H-M   'P 1'
#
loop_
_entity.id
_entity.type
_entity.pdbx_description
1 polymer ?
#
loop_
_entity_poly.entity_id
_entity_poly.type
_entity_poly.pdbx_seq_one_letter_code
_entity_poly.pdbx_strand_id
1 'polypeptide(L)'
;MGMVANSVGQVFYRETSDIMHGGRDLKAFVKKMYRNMFRIGLIPFAFLLFTAPWLFDLVLSDDYLSTGFMTQVLVPFYFISFINNPATSLLTMLNKQKAGTLYQLALLIGRMLALGAGILWFDHVLITVGLFSLVSIGFNVFLYFYQIGRAHV
;
A
#
# COMPACT_ATOMS: atom_id res chain seq x y z
N MET A 1 -13.96 6.77 7.80
CA MET A 1 -13.26 6.12 6.64
C MET A 1 -13.38 4.59 6.61
N GLY A 2 -13.77 3.92 7.69
CA GLY A 2 -13.89 2.46 7.75
C GLY A 2 -15.03 1.83 6.92
N MET A 3 -16.14 2.52 6.69
CA MET A 3 -17.31 1.92 6.00
C MET A 3 -17.07 1.58 4.53
N VAL A 4 -16.40 2.45 3.77
CA VAL A 4 -16.12 2.20 2.34
C VAL A 4 -15.11 1.06 2.17
N ALA A 5 -14.06 1.06 2.98
CA ALA A 5 -13.06 -0.02 2.97
C ALA A 5 -13.67 -1.38 3.36
N ASN A 6 -14.58 -1.40 4.34
CA ASN A 6 -15.28 -2.61 4.75
C ASN A 6 -16.28 -3.09 3.69
N SER A 7 -16.99 -2.19 3.01
CA SER A 7 -17.91 -2.56 1.93
C SER A 7 -17.18 -3.17 0.72
N VAL A 8 -16.08 -2.57 0.32
CA VAL A 8 -15.21 -3.13 -0.73
C VAL A 8 -14.64 -4.49 -0.28
N GLY A 9 -14.17 -4.60 0.96
CA GLY A 9 -13.70 -5.86 1.55
C GLY A 9 -14.76 -6.96 1.55
N GLN A 10 -16.02 -6.66 1.87
CA GLN A 10 -17.12 -7.63 1.88
C GLN A 10 -17.49 -8.13 0.48
N VAL A 11 -17.47 -7.26 -0.53
CA VAL A 11 -17.71 -7.68 -1.94
C VAL A 11 -16.59 -8.61 -2.39
N PHE A 12 -15.33 -8.29 -2.08
CA PHE A 12 -14.19 -9.16 -2.36
C PHE A 12 -14.27 -10.47 -1.60
N TYR A 13 -14.75 -10.45 -0.36
CA TYR A 13 -14.94 -11.66 0.45
C TYR A 13 -15.90 -12.64 -0.22
N ARG A 14 -17.06 -12.17 -0.68
CA ARG A 14 -18.05 -13.00 -1.38
C ARG A 14 -17.50 -13.55 -2.70
N GLU A 15 -16.94 -12.71 -3.57
CA GLU A 15 -16.37 -13.17 -4.84
C GLU A 15 -15.23 -14.18 -4.65
N THR A 16 -14.39 -14.00 -3.66
CA THR A 16 -13.28 -14.93 -3.38
C THR A 16 -13.80 -16.27 -2.84
N SER A 17 -14.82 -16.25 -1.97
CA SER A 17 -15.45 -17.46 -1.46
C SER A 17 -16.09 -18.29 -2.59
N ASP A 18 -16.78 -17.62 -3.51
CA ASP A 18 -17.40 -18.27 -4.67
C ASP A 18 -16.35 -18.87 -5.63
N ILE A 19 -15.19 -18.24 -5.77
CA ILE A 19 -14.08 -18.73 -6.60
C ILE A 19 -13.42 -19.96 -5.96
N MET A 20 -13.25 -19.96 -4.64
CA MET A 20 -12.66 -21.08 -3.91
C MET A 20 -13.55 -22.32 -3.97
N HIS A 21 -14.88 -22.17 -3.99
CA HIS A 21 -15.83 -23.29 -4.08
C HIS A 21 -16.14 -23.68 -5.55
N GLY A 22 -15.93 -22.78 -6.51
CA GLY A 22 -16.27 -22.98 -7.93
C GLY A 22 -15.11 -23.43 -8.83
N GLY A 23 -13.91 -23.70 -8.30
CA GLY A 23 -12.76 -24.18 -9.09
C GLY A 23 -12.22 -23.16 -10.11
N ARG A 24 -12.52 -21.87 -9.95
CA ARG A 24 -12.01 -20.81 -10.83
C ARG A 24 -10.56 -20.45 -10.50
N ASP A 25 -9.81 -20.03 -11.50
CA ASP A 25 -8.40 -19.66 -11.38
C ASP A 25 -8.20 -18.45 -10.44
N LEU A 26 -7.79 -18.71 -9.20
CA LEU A 26 -7.52 -17.72 -8.16
C LEU A 26 -6.45 -16.71 -8.62
N LYS A 27 -5.49 -17.15 -9.43
CA LYS A 27 -4.42 -16.30 -9.96
C LYS A 27 -4.95 -15.26 -10.93
N ALA A 28 -5.85 -15.66 -11.83
CA ALA A 28 -6.50 -14.73 -12.77
C ALA A 28 -7.33 -13.69 -12.02
N PHE A 29 -8.02 -14.10 -10.95
CA PHE A 29 -8.79 -13.20 -10.10
C PHE A 29 -7.89 -12.18 -9.38
N VAL A 30 -6.83 -12.64 -8.71
CA VAL A 30 -5.86 -11.78 -8.02
C VAL A 30 -5.25 -10.77 -9.00
N LYS A 31 -4.82 -11.22 -10.18
CA LYS A 31 -4.26 -10.33 -11.22
C LYS A 31 -5.27 -9.29 -11.71
N LYS A 32 -6.53 -9.68 -11.90
CA LYS A 32 -7.63 -8.78 -12.28
C LYS A 32 -7.86 -7.72 -11.19
N MET A 33 -7.87 -8.14 -9.92
CA MET A 33 -8.03 -7.28 -8.77
C MET A 33 -6.93 -6.21 -8.70
N TYR A 34 -5.65 -6.62 -8.79
CA TYR A 34 -4.52 -5.68 -8.81
C TYR A 34 -4.61 -4.67 -9.94
N ARG A 35 -4.97 -5.13 -11.14
CA ARG A 35 -5.15 -4.25 -12.31
C ARG A 35 -6.27 -3.24 -12.10
N ASN A 36 -7.38 -3.65 -11.49
CA ASN A 36 -8.49 -2.74 -11.21
C ASN A 36 -8.12 -1.72 -10.13
N MET A 37 -7.46 -2.14 -9.05
CA MET A 37 -6.97 -1.23 -7.99
C MET A 37 -5.96 -0.23 -8.56
N PHE A 38 -5.05 -0.68 -9.42
CA PHE A 38 -4.12 0.20 -10.12
C PHE A 38 -4.84 1.28 -10.93
N ARG A 39 -5.84 0.89 -11.73
CA ARG A 39 -6.60 1.84 -12.58
C ARG A 39 -7.40 2.85 -11.75
N ILE A 40 -8.06 2.38 -10.69
CA ILE A 40 -8.87 3.23 -9.80
C ILE A 40 -7.97 4.19 -9.04
N GLY A 41 -6.86 3.72 -8.52
CA GLY A 41 -5.92 4.54 -7.75
C GLY A 41 -5.10 5.50 -8.59
N LEU A 42 -4.85 5.19 -9.87
CA LEU A 42 -3.94 5.98 -10.71
C LEU A 42 -4.34 7.47 -10.77
N ILE A 43 -5.61 7.76 -10.99
CA ILE A 43 -6.10 9.14 -11.13
C ILE A 43 -5.92 9.95 -9.84
N PRO A 44 -6.47 9.53 -8.67
CA PRO A 44 -6.37 10.33 -7.47
C PRO A 44 -4.93 10.43 -6.93
N PHE A 45 -4.13 9.37 -7.05
CA PHE A 45 -2.74 9.41 -6.59
C PHE A 45 -1.83 10.20 -7.53
N ALA A 46 -2.04 10.13 -8.86
CA ALA A 46 -1.34 11.01 -9.80
C ALA A 46 -1.70 12.48 -9.56
N PHE A 47 -2.98 12.80 -9.37
CA PHE A 47 -3.40 14.15 -9.01
C PHE A 47 -2.69 14.62 -7.76
N LEU A 48 -2.70 13.82 -6.68
CA LEU A 48 -2.03 14.19 -5.43
C LEU A 48 -0.51 14.34 -5.61
N LEU A 49 0.13 13.49 -6.41
CA LEU A 49 1.56 13.54 -6.68
C LEU A 49 1.99 14.87 -7.30
N PHE A 50 1.19 15.42 -8.21
CA PHE A 50 1.53 16.66 -8.92
C PHE A 50 1.03 17.91 -8.20
N THR A 51 -0.04 17.81 -7.40
CA THR A 51 -0.70 18.98 -6.82
C THR A 51 -0.49 19.14 -5.31
N ALA A 52 0.12 18.16 -4.62
CA ALA A 52 0.23 18.22 -3.17
C ALA A 52 0.89 19.51 -2.64
N PRO A 53 2.04 20.01 -3.12
CA PRO A 53 2.63 21.23 -2.60
C PRO A 53 1.70 22.43 -2.78
N TRP A 54 1.11 22.58 -3.97
CA TRP A 54 0.17 23.65 -4.28
C TRP A 54 -1.12 23.58 -3.44
N LEU A 55 -1.61 22.37 -3.18
CA LEU A 55 -2.79 22.14 -2.34
C LEU A 55 -2.53 22.54 -0.89
N PHE A 56 -1.35 22.20 -0.36
CA PHE A 56 -0.98 22.56 1.00
C PHE A 56 -0.77 24.06 1.14
N ASP A 57 -0.15 24.70 0.16
CA ASP A 57 0.01 26.16 0.08
C ASP A 57 -1.35 26.88 0.05
N LEU A 58 -2.25 26.43 -0.82
CA LEU A 58 -3.58 27.04 -0.98
C LEU A 58 -4.48 26.90 0.26
N VAL A 59 -4.41 25.75 0.97
CA VAL A 59 -5.35 25.43 2.07
C VAL A 59 -4.80 25.83 3.43
N LEU A 60 -3.48 25.75 3.63
CA LEU A 60 -2.84 25.87 4.95
C LEU A 60 -1.89 27.06 5.11
N SER A 61 -1.49 27.71 4.02
CA SER A 61 -0.51 28.80 3.90
C SER A 61 0.91 28.34 3.58
N ASP A 62 1.77 29.31 3.19
CA ASP A 62 3.16 29.12 2.74
C ASP A 62 4.04 28.30 3.69
N ASP A 63 3.77 28.36 5.01
CA ASP A 63 4.51 27.62 6.03
C ASP A 63 4.42 26.08 5.87
N TYR A 64 3.41 25.59 5.15
CA TYR A 64 3.16 24.15 4.94
C TYR A 64 3.64 23.61 3.60
N LEU A 65 4.34 24.40 2.81
CA LEU A 65 4.89 23.99 1.52
C LEU A 65 5.80 22.76 1.66
N SER A 66 6.65 22.73 2.69
CA SER A 66 7.51 21.59 3.01
C SER A 66 6.72 20.31 3.29
N THR A 67 5.55 20.40 3.92
CA THR A 67 4.65 19.27 4.16
C THR A 67 4.07 18.74 2.84
N GLY A 68 3.80 19.62 1.89
CA GLY A 68 3.39 19.26 0.54
C GLY A 68 4.45 18.42 -0.18
N PHE A 69 5.72 18.78 -0.10
CA PHE A 69 6.83 17.98 -0.66
C PHE A 69 6.99 16.64 0.04
N MET A 70 6.87 16.58 1.37
CA MET A 70 6.87 15.31 2.10
C MET A 70 5.73 14.40 1.67
N THR A 71 4.56 14.97 1.42
CA THR A 71 3.39 14.24 0.90
C THR A 71 3.68 13.66 -0.47
N GLN A 72 4.30 14.41 -1.40
CA GLN A 72 4.70 13.89 -2.71
C GLN A 72 5.62 12.68 -2.60
N VAL A 73 6.59 12.70 -1.68
CA VAL A 73 7.52 11.58 -1.45
C VAL A 73 6.78 10.35 -0.90
N LEU A 74 5.70 10.54 -0.16
CA LEU A 74 4.89 9.45 0.40
C LEU A 74 3.82 8.91 -0.56
N VAL A 75 3.39 9.69 -1.57
CA VAL A 75 2.33 9.28 -2.50
C VAL A 75 2.61 7.94 -3.18
N PRO A 76 3.82 7.63 -3.72
CA PRO A 76 4.10 6.34 -4.33
C PRO A 76 3.93 5.17 -3.35
N PHE A 77 4.35 5.34 -2.10
CA PHE A 77 4.14 4.34 -1.05
C PHE A 77 2.65 4.12 -0.76
N TYR A 78 1.87 5.18 -0.59
CA TYR A 78 0.43 5.07 -0.36
C TYR A 78 -0.31 4.46 -1.55
N PHE A 79 0.11 4.75 -2.78
CA PHE A 79 -0.45 4.16 -3.99
C PHE A 79 -0.23 2.63 -4.03
N ILE A 80 0.98 2.16 -3.77
CA ILE A 80 1.28 0.73 -3.73
C ILE A 80 0.56 0.04 -2.55
N SER A 81 0.49 0.69 -1.40
CA SER A 81 -0.26 0.20 -0.24
C SER A 81 -1.76 0.10 -0.53
N PHE A 82 -2.33 1.06 -1.26
CA PHE A 82 -3.72 1.03 -1.70
C PHE A 82 -3.99 -0.17 -2.61
N ILE A 83 -3.10 -0.44 -3.56
CA ILE A 83 -3.23 -1.59 -4.48
C ILE A 83 -3.15 -2.92 -3.71
N ASN A 84 -2.29 -3.01 -2.67
CA ASN A 84 -2.10 -4.21 -1.87
C ASN A 84 -3.18 -4.43 -0.80
N ASN A 85 -3.98 -3.43 -0.46
CA ASN A 85 -4.95 -3.50 0.63
C ASN A 85 -5.94 -4.68 0.49
N PRO A 86 -6.59 -4.94 -0.66
CA PRO A 86 -7.48 -6.09 -0.79
C PRO A 86 -6.75 -7.43 -0.70
N ALA A 87 -5.48 -7.46 -1.09
CA ALA A 87 -4.68 -8.67 -1.08
C ALA A 87 -4.31 -9.14 0.35
N THR A 88 -4.19 -8.21 1.31
CA THR A 88 -4.02 -8.59 2.72
C THR A 88 -5.25 -9.28 3.29
N SER A 89 -6.44 -8.91 2.82
CA SER A 89 -7.70 -9.58 3.18
C SER A 89 -7.74 -11.04 2.67
N LEU A 90 -7.15 -11.32 1.50
CA LEU A 90 -7.03 -12.68 0.96
C LEU A 90 -6.16 -13.59 1.84
N LEU A 91 -5.08 -13.08 2.44
CA LEU A 91 -4.25 -13.86 3.36
C LEU A 91 -5.04 -14.31 4.60
N THR A 92 -5.94 -13.47 5.08
CA THR A 92 -6.83 -13.81 6.19
C THR A 92 -7.81 -14.92 5.82
N MET A 93 -8.39 -14.89 4.61
CA MET A 93 -9.32 -15.90 4.10
C MET A 93 -8.66 -17.26 3.88
N LEU A 94 -7.40 -17.26 3.45
CA LEU A 94 -6.62 -18.48 3.22
C LEU A 94 -6.08 -19.11 4.53
N ASN A 95 -6.57 -18.68 5.71
CA ASN A 95 -6.06 -19.11 7.03
C ASN A 95 -4.55 -18.91 7.22
N LYS A 96 -3.91 -18.00 6.47
CA LYS A 96 -2.49 -17.69 6.56
C LYS A 96 -2.23 -16.41 7.38
N GLN A 97 -3.04 -16.19 8.41
CA GLN A 97 -2.95 -15.00 9.27
C GLN A 97 -1.56 -14.83 9.90
N LYS A 98 -0.91 -15.94 10.30
CA LYS A 98 0.46 -15.93 10.86
C LYS A 98 1.47 -15.32 9.89
N ALA A 99 1.38 -15.67 8.60
CA ALA A 99 2.26 -15.09 7.58
C ALA A 99 1.99 -13.60 7.37
N GLY A 100 0.73 -13.18 7.39
CA GLY A 100 0.33 -11.78 7.33
C GLY A 100 0.86 -10.96 8.52
N THR A 101 0.73 -11.50 9.74
CA THR A 101 1.23 -10.84 10.95
C THR A 101 2.76 -10.73 10.94
N LEU A 102 3.47 -11.80 10.56
CA LEU A 102 4.93 -11.79 10.45
C LEU A 102 5.41 -10.75 9.43
N TYR A 103 4.72 -10.66 8.28
CA TYR A 103 4.99 -9.63 7.28
C TYR A 103 4.81 -8.22 7.84
N GLN A 104 3.72 -7.95 8.58
CA GLN A 104 3.45 -6.65 9.18
C GLN A 104 4.49 -6.27 10.23
N LEU A 105 4.94 -7.25 11.04
CA LEU A 105 6.03 -7.05 11.99
C LEU A 105 7.35 -6.73 11.28
N ALA A 106 7.72 -7.48 10.25
CA ALA A 106 8.93 -7.23 9.47
C ALA A 106 8.88 -5.85 8.80
N LEU A 107 7.73 -5.45 8.26
CA LEU A 107 7.51 -4.13 7.68
C LEU A 107 7.65 -3.02 8.73
N LEU A 108 7.10 -3.22 9.94
CA LEU A 108 7.22 -2.27 11.05
C LEU A 108 8.70 -2.08 11.44
N ILE A 109 9.42 -3.18 11.62
CA ILE A 109 10.86 -3.14 11.97
C ILE A 109 11.65 -2.43 10.86
N GLY A 110 11.41 -2.78 9.59
CA GLY A 110 12.07 -2.12 8.46
C GLY A 110 11.81 -0.62 8.41
N ARG A 111 10.60 -0.18 8.70
CA ARG A 111 10.24 1.24 8.79
C ARG A 111 10.93 1.96 9.96
N MET A 112 10.98 1.32 11.13
CA MET A 112 11.67 1.89 12.29
C MET A 112 13.17 2.04 12.04
N LEU A 113 13.80 1.03 11.40
CA LEU A 113 15.21 1.11 11.01
C LEU A 113 15.45 2.20 9.95
N ALA A 114 14.56 2.35 8.95
CA ALA A 114 14.69 3.39 7.95
C ALA A 114 14.58 4.80 8.55
N LEU A 115 13.63 5.01 9.48
CA LEU A 115 13.49 6.28 10.19
C LEU A 115 14.71 6.56 11.07
N GLY A 116 15.15 5.55 11.84
CA GLY A 116 16.34 5.67 12.70
C GLY A 116 17.60 6.00 11.90
N ALA A 117 17.83 5.29 10.80
CA ALA A 117 18.96 5.56 9.91
C ALA A 117 18.87 6.97 9.26
N GLY A 118 17.66 7.38 8.85
CA GLY A 118 17.42 8.70 8.28
C GLY A 118 17.78 9.82 9.25
N ILE A 119 17.37 9.70 10.51
CA ILE A 119 17.63 10.70 11.56
C ILE A 119 19.12 10.71 11.96
N LEU A 120 19.74 9.53 12.12
CA LEU A 120 21.11 9.44 12.64
C LEU A 120 22.19 9.82 11.61
N TRP A 121 21.93 9.58 10.31
CA TRP A 121 22.96 9.74 9.27
C TRP A 121 22.76 10.92 8.36
N PHE A 122 21.54 11.39 8.16
CA PHE A 122 21.26 12.39 7.12
C PHE A 122 20.79 13.74 7.68
N ASP A 123 20.30 13.81 8.91
CA ASP A 123 19.79 15.02 9.57
C ASP A 123 18.86 15.87 8.64
N HIS A 124 18.18 15.19 7.71
CA HIS A 124 17.31 15.81 6.71
C HIS A 124 15.97 15.08 6.60
N VAL A 125 14.89 15.78 6.95
CA VAL A 125 13.55 15.19 7.07
C VAL A 125 13.07 14.55 5.75
N LEU A 126 13.29 15.20 4.60
CA LEU A 126 12.88 14.69 3.30
C LEU A 126 13.58 13.37 2.95
N ILE A 127 14.87 13.23 3.29
CA ILE A 127 15.63 12.00 3.05
C ILE A 127 15.10 10.89 3.96
N THR A 128 14.82 11.19 5.22
CA THR A 128 14.25 10.26 6.18
C THR A 128 12.89 9.73 5.72
N VAL A 129 12.00 10.62 5.27
CA VAL A 129 10.70 10.24 4.71
C VAL A 129 10.85 9.45 3.41
N GLY A 130 11.85 9.81 2.59
CA GLY A 130 12.19 9.07 1.37
C GLY A 130 12.63 7.62 1.66
N LEU A 131 13.52 7.42 2.62
CA LEU A 131 13.96 6.08 3.06
C LEU A 131 12.78 5.25 3.59
N PHE A 132 11.94 5.83 4.42
CA PHE A 132 10.71 5.19 4.90
C PHE A 132 9.80 4.76 3.73
N SER A 133 9.60 5.65 2.75
CA SER A 133 8.80 5.38 1.56
C SER A 133 9.41 4.24 0.74
N LEU A 134 10.71 4.27 0.45
CA LEU A 134 11.42 3.24 -0.31
C LEU A 134 11.36 1.87 0.35
N VAL A 135 11.64 1.77 1.64
CA VAL A 135 11.52 0.51 2.40
C VAL A 135 10.10 -0.01 2.34
N SER A 136 9.11 0.86 2.54
CA SER A 136 7.69 0.48 2.48
C SER A 136 7.28 -0.01 1.10
N ILE A 137 7.76 0.62 0.02
CA ILE A 137 7.56 0.19 -1.36
C ILE A 137 8.18 -1.19 -1.58
N GLY A 138 9.43 -1.40 -1.18
CA GLY A 138 10.14 -2.67 -1.33
C GLY A 138 9.39 -3.84 -0.68
N PHE A 139 8.94 -3.67 0.57
CA PHE A 139 8.14 -4.68 1.26
C PHE A 139 6.78 -4.94 0.58
N ASN A 140 6.11 -3.91 0.09
CA ASN A 140 4.83 -4.07 -0.60
C ASN A 140 4.99 -4.76 -1.96
N VAL A 141 6.06 -4.49 -2.69
CA VAL A 141 6.40 -5.19 -3.95
C VAL A 141 6.75 -6.65 -3.65
N PHE A 142 7.51 -6.92 -2.59
CA PHE A 142 7.79 -8.29 -2.14
C PHE A 142 6.50 -9.05 -1.82
N LEU A 143 5.55 -8.42 -1.12
CA LEU A 143 4.25 -9.02 -0.82
C LEU A 143 3.47 -9.40 -2.10
N TYR A 144 3.49 -8.52 -3.10
CA TYR A 144 2.86 -8.78 -4.39
C TYR A 144 3.43 -10.05 -5.06
N PHE A 145 4.75 -10.18 -5.16
CA PHE A 145 5.39 -11.37 -5.72
C PHE A 145 5.14 -12.63 -4.90
N TYR A 146 5.16 -12.51 -3.58
CA TYR A 146 4.85 -13.62 -2.67
C TYR A 146 3.44 -14.17 -2.87
N GLN A 147 2.46 -13.29 -3.04
CA GLN A 147 1.06 -13.69 -3.25
C GLN A 147 0.85 -14.34 -4.62
N ILE A 148 1.41 -13.78 -5.68
CA ILE A 148 1.32 -14.37 -7.03
C ILE A 148 2.03 -15.73 -7.09
N GLY A 149 3.20 -15.86 -6.47
CA GLY A 149 3.95 -17.11 -6.43
C GLY A 149 3.24 -18.23 -5.68
N ARG A 150 2.45 -17.89 -4.65
CA ARG A 150 1.68 -18.88 -3.86
C ARG A 150 0.25 -19.14 -4.37
N ALA A 151 -0.23 -18.41 -5.34
CA ALA A 151 -1.52 -18.70 -5.99
C ALA A 151 -1.45 -19.95 -6.90
N HIS A 152 -0.36 -20.72 -6.83
CA HIS A 152 -0.15 -21.98 -7.56
C HIS A 152 -0.47 -23.25 -6.75
N VAL A 153 -0.97 -23.12 -5.51
CA VAL A 153 -1.32 -24.31 -4.68
C VAL A 153 -2.81 -24.38 -4.48
#